data_ef8b38f104387ed7d0528710b7e35c0c
#
_entry.id   ef8b38f104387ed7d0528710b7e35c0c
#
_cell.length_a   1.000
_cell.length_b   1.000
_cell.length_c   1.000
_cell.angle_alpha   90.00
_cell.angle_beta   90.00
_cell.angle_gamma   90.00
#
_symmetry.space_group_name_H-M   'P 1'
#
loop_
_entity.id
_entity.type
_entity.pdbx_description
1 polymer ?
#
loop_
_entity_poly.entity_id
_entity_poly.type
_entity_poly.pdbx_seq_one_letter_code
_entity_poly.pdbx_strand_id
1 'polypeptide(L)'
;MLLEKLRQCWLDRSGNFGIISAALAPILLVSAGGALDVASAYNTRVDMQGQLDAAMLAAAQKSGTTAQEIEARNFLGLDANEDKINETVGFRLTANADGSLTGDYERQVDNKFLRIIGLSNFTLDVSTTVAASPATAGGDGCIYALGNRSQAVLINSGANVKSEKCEVHVHSTSNPAFIMNAGATIDTAKFCVKGTNFIRNGGTLTNLQTRCAAEADPFAGKLPEPPVPSTCTTSGTRDGQNITLQPGRHCGTTFNGSPTITFMPGLHIISGRMIINSGATVRAEGVTFYFPDVNSEIRANGGLTFTATAPTSGTYKDILMFEKTSDANNNRNTQQYIFNGSRGEILKGIIHLPNRDVTYNSTTNQTNNITLVVNTIIMNSANWKIEPYSGAGPAATSGLSNPRILR
;
A
#
# COMPACT_ATOMS: atom_id res chain seq x y z
N MET A 1 80.89 -10.88 -50.45
CA MET A 1 79.74 -10.01 -50.68
C MET A 1 78.49 -10.37 -49.84
N LEU A 2 78.14 -11.66 -49.76
CA LEU A 2 76.97 -12.06 -48.91
C LEU A 2 77.29 -12.02 -47.39
N LEU A 3 78.49 -12.44 -47.02
CA LEU A 3 78.97 -12.45 -45.65
C LEU A 3 79.20 -11.05 -45.05
N GLU A 4 79.56 -10.07 -45.90
CA GLU A 4 79.73 -8.68 -45.48
C GLU A 4 78.35 -8.01 -45.22
N LYS A 5 77.34 -8.31 -46.04
CA LYS A 5 75.99 -7.78 -45.82
C LYS A 5 75.34 -8.34 -44.56
N LEU A 6 75.60 -9.62 -44.27
CA LEU A 6 75.13 -10.22 -42.98
C LEU A 6 75.85 -9.62 -41.77
N ARG A 7 77.14 -9.29 -41.89
CA ARG A 7 77.91 -8.66 -40.84
C ARG A 7 77.52 -7.20 -40.61
N GLN A 8 77.13 -6.46 -41.69
CA GLN A 8 76.59 -5.09 -41.58
C GLN A 8 75.20 -5.11 -40.94
N CYS A 9 74.38 -6.08 -41.25
CA CYS A 9 73.03 -6.24 -40.63
C CYS A 9 73.13 -6.58 -39.12
N TRP A 10 74.22 -7.25 -38.70
CA TRP A 10 74.44 -7.57 -37.28
C TRP A 10 75.06 -6.38 -36.48
N LEU A 11 75.69 -5.41 -37.16
CA LEU A 11 76.30 -4.23 -36.58
C LEU A 11 75.38 -3.00 -36.67
N ASP A 12 74.33 -3.07 -37.41
CA ASP A 12 73.37 -2.02 -37.57
C ASP A 12 72.45 -1.88 -36.35
N ARG A 13 72.76 -0.93 -35.50
CA ARG A 13 71.95 -0.63 -34.25
C ARG A 13 70.62 0.07 -34.57
N SER A 14 70.35 0.45 -35.79
CA SER A 14 69.07 1.08 -36.20
C SER A 14 67.93 0.02 -36.21
N GLY A 15 68.23 -1.24 -36.34
CA GLY A 15 67.26 -2.35 -36.21
C GLY A 15 66.79 -2.65 -34.82
N ASN A 16 67.46 -2.13 -33.76
CA ASN A 16 67.10 -2.41 -32.38
C ASN A 16 65.74 -1.86 -31.99
N PHE A 17 65.29 -0.74 -32.57
CA PHE A 17 63.96 -0.17 -32.39
C PHE A 17 62.87 -1.08 -32.94
N GLY A 18 63.09 -1.71 -34.05
CA GLY A 18 62.14 -2.67 -34.67
C GLY A 18 61.95 -3.91 -33.78
N ILE A 19 63.03 -4.46 -33.23
CA ILE A 19 62.98 -5.63 -32.35
C ILE A 19 62.28 -5.29 -31.02
N ILE A 20 62.62 -4.13 -30.43
CA ILE A 20 62.01 -3.65 -29.19
C ILE A 20 60.50 -3.35 -29.45
N SER A 21 60.16 -2.71 -30.54
CA SER A 21 58.77 -2.45 -30.92
C SER A 21 57.98 -3.72 -31.17
N ALA A 22 58.58 -4.70 -31.85
CA ALA A 22 57.95 -6.02 -32.08
C ALA A 22 57.68 -6.83 -30.80
N ALA A 23 58.55 -6.67 -29.79
CA ALA A 23 58.37 -7.27 -28.48
C ALA A 23 57.35 -6.52 -27.59
N LEU A 24 57.35 -5.18 -27.66
CA LEU A 24 56.47 -4.33 -26.83
C LEU A 24 55.05 -4.17 -27.44
N ALA A 25 54.90 -4.18 -28.75
CA ALA A 25 53.60 -3.96 -29.42
C ALA A 25 52.53 -5.00 -28.98
N PRO A 26 52.80 -6.30 -28.85
CA PRO A 26 51.80 -7.27 -28.34
C PRO A 26 51.44 -6.97 -26.91
N ILE A 27 52.37 -6.57 -26.05
CA ILE A 27 52.13 -6.23 -24.63
C ILE A 27 51.24 -5.00 -24.53
N LEU A 28 51.54 -3.97 -25.31
CA LEU A 28 50.75 -2.74 -25.35
C LEU A 28 49.33 -2.99 -25.90
N LEU A 29 49.20 -3.83 -26.94
CA LEU A 29 47.89 -4.21 -27.50
C LEU A 29 47.04 -4.98 -26.49
N VAL A 30 47.63 -5.95 -25.79
CA VAL A 30 46.91 -6.71 -24.76
C VAL A 30 46.55 -5.82 -23.57
N SER A 31 47.46 -4.92 -23.16
CA SER A 31 47.19 -4.00 -22.04
C SER A 31 46.10 -2.98 -22.38
N ALA A 32 46.17 -2.30 -23.53
CA ALA A 32 45.16 -1.34 -23.97
C ALA A 32 43.84 -2.03 -24.31
N GLY A 33 43.90 -3.16 -25.01
CA GLY A 33 42.71 -3.97 -25.36
C GLY A 33 42.07 -4.56 -24.12
N GLY A 34 42.87 -5.05 -23.16
CA GLY A 34 42.35 -5.53 -21.88
C GLY A 34 41.63 -4.47 -21.07
N ALA A 35 42.16 -3.22 -21.08
CA ALA A 35 41.46 -2.10 -20.45
C ALA A 35 40.08 -1.83 -21.12
N LEU A 36 39.96 -1.98 -22.45
CA LEU A 36 38.71 -1.86 -23.16
C LEU A 36 37.73 -3.01 -22.81
N ASP A 37 38.21 -4.25 -22.70
CA ASP A 37 37.37 -5.38 -22.29
C ASP A 37 36.84 -5.17 -20.85
N VAL A 38 37.67 -4.73 -19.91
CA VAL A 38 37.25 -4.41 -18.53
C VAL A 38 36.27 -3.26 -18.50
N ALA A 39 36.49 -2.17 -19.26
CA ALA A 39 35.57 -1.05 -19.34
C ALA A 39 34.22 -1.47 -19.92
N SER A 40 34.22 -2.32 -20.95
CA SER A 40 33.02 -2.91 -21.55
C SER A 40 32.26 -3.78 -20.55
N ALA A 41 32.98 -4.64 -19.81
CA ALA A 41 32.38 -5.49 -18.77
C ALA A 41 31.76 -4.64 -17.65
N TYR A 42 32.44 -3.58 -17.21
CA TYR A 42 31.90 -2.66 -16.20
C TYR A 42 30.62 -1.98 -16.67
N ASN A 43 30.58 -1.45 -17.88
CA ASN A 43 29.36 -0.84 -18.43
C ASN A 43 28.22 -1.86 -18.53
N THR A 44 28.51 -3.07 -19.02
CA THR A 44 27.53 -4.15 -19.06
C THR A 44 26.99 -4.50 -17.68
N ARG A 45 27.86 -4.52 -16.66
CA ARG A 45 27.43 -4.77 -15.26
C ARG A 45 26.49 -3.69 -14.74
N VAL A 46 26.77 -2.40 -15.05
CA VAL A 46 25.89 -1.27 -14.67
C VAL A 46 24.52 -1.39 -15.36
N ASP A 47 24.50 -1.74 -16.64
CA ASP A 47 23.26 -1.94 -17.39
C ASP A 47 22.47 -3.13 -16.84
N MET A 48 23.13 -4.24 -16.53
CA MET A 48 22.52 -5.43 -15.91
C MET A 48 21.91 -5.10 -14.55
N GLN A 49 22.61 -4.28 -13.73
CA GLN A 49 22.08 -3.84 -12.43
C GLN A 49 20.78 -3.04 -12.61
N GLY A 50 20.77 -2.07 -13.56
CA GLY A 50 19.58 -1.28 -13.84
C GLY A 50 18.41 -2.11 -14.37
N GLN A 51 18.69 -3.11 -15.22
CA GLN A 51 17.67 -4.04 -15.72
C GLN A 51 17.12 -4.93 -14.60
N LEU A 52 17.99 -5.47 -13.74
CA LEU A 52 17.58 -6.27 -12.59
C LEU A 52 16.76 -5.46 -11.58
N ASP A 53 17.19 -4.23 -11.28
CA ASP A 53 16.46 -3.32 -10.39
C ASP A 53 15.02 -3.10 -10.87
N ALA A 54 14.85 -2.81 -12.17
CA ALA A 54 13.54 -2.61 -12.77
C ALA A 54 12.71 -3.91 -12.82
N ALA A 55 13.33 -5.05 -13.16
CA ALA A 55 12.68 -6.36 -13.19
C ALA A 55 12.17 -6.75 -11.80
N MET A 56 12.98 -6.55 -10.76
CA MET A 56 12.62 -6.88 -9.38
C MET A 56 11.52 -5.98 -8.84
N LEU A 57 11.50 -4.70 -9.20
CA LEU A 57 10.40 -3.79 -8.85
C LEU A 57 9.08 -4.19 -9.53
N ALA A 58 9.13 -4.62 -10.80
CA ALA A 58 7.96 -5.10 -11.53
C ALA A 58 7.44 -6.43 -10.94
N ALA A 59 8.35 -7.38 -10.69
CA ALA A 59 8.05 -8.67 -10.09
C ALA A 59 7.42 -8.52 -8.70
N ALA A 60 7.93 -7.61 -7.88
CA ALA A 60 7.45 -7.36 -6.54
C ALA A 60 5.97 -6.91 -6.48
N GLN A 61 5.42 -6.38 -7.57
CA GLN A 61 4.01 -6.01 -7.67
C GLN A 61 3.08 -7.21 -7.94
N LYS A 62 3.63 -8.38 -8.31
CA LYS A 62 2.85 -9.59 -8.57
C LYS A 62 2.61 -10.39 -7.30
N SER A 63 1.54 -11.18 -7.30
CA SER A 63 1.16 -12.03 -6.17
C SER A 63 1.68 -13.45 -6.35
N GLY A 64 2.44 -13.92 -5.36
CA GLY A 64 3.01 -15.27 -5.33
C GLY A 64 4.33 -15.41 -6.08
N THR A 65 5.23 -16.21 -5.51
CA THR A 65 6.62 -16.34 -5.95
C THR A 65 6.73 -16.77 -7.41
N THR A 66 5.87 -17.68 -7.87
CA THR A 66 5.87 -18.13 -9.28
C THR A 66 5.53 -17.00 -10.26
N ALA A 67 4.50 -16.19 -9.96
CA ALA A 67 4.13 -15.05 -10.82
C ALA A 67 5.20 -13.95 -10.78
N GLN A 68 5.84 -13.74 -9.63
CA GLN A 68 6.97 -12.83 -9.46
C GLN A 68 8.18 -13.25 -10.30
N GLU A 69 8.51 -14.53 -10.27
CA GLU A 69 9.62 -15.06 -11.05
C GLU A 69 9.36 -14.96 -12.56
N ILE A 70 8.16 -15.31 -13.02
CA ILE A 70 7.75 -15.17 -14.42
C ILE A 70 7.86 -13.72 -14.88
N GLU A 71 7.38 -12.76 -14.08
CA GLU A 71 7.45 -11.33 -14.42
C GLU A 71 8.90 -10.83 -14.50
N ALA A 72 9.75 -11.21 -13.55
CA ALA A 72 11.17 -10.85 -13.57
C ALA A 72 11.88 -11.41 -14.82
N ARG A 73 11.64 -12.68 -15.14
CA ARG A 73 12.21 -13.34 -16.32
C ARG A 73 11.77 -12.67 -17.62
N ASN A 74 10.46 -12.38 -17.74
CA ASN A 74 9.91 -11.67 -18.91
C ASN A 74 10.57 -10.30 -19.07
N PHE A 75 10.76 -9.55 -17.96
CA PHE A 75 11.40 -8.23 -18.00
C PHE A 75 12.86 -8.30 -18.40
N LEU A 76 13.58 -9.35 -17.98
CA LEU A 76 14.97 -9.60 -18.33
C LEU A 76 15.12 -10.21 -19.74
N GLY A 77 14.02 -10.52 -20.44
CA GLY A 77 14.02 -11.16 -21.75
C GLY A 77 14.43 -12.63 -21.69
N LEU A 78 14.21 -13.31 -20.54
CA LEU A 78 14.48 -14.72 -20.35
C LEU A 78 13.19 -15.53 -20.55
N ASP A 79 13.30 -16.73 -21.12
CA ASP A 79 12.12 -17.60 -21.29
C ASP A 79 11.55 -18.03 -19.94
N ALA A 80 10.25 -17.85 -19.78
CA ALA A 80 9.53 -18.14 -18.53
C ALA A 80 9.48 -19.65 -18.19
N ASN A 81 9.69 -20.51 -19.19
CA ASN A 81 9.57 -21.97 -19.07
C ASN A 81 10.92 -22.72 -19.08
N GLU A 82 12.02 -22.03 -19.21
CA GLU A 82 13.33 -22.66 -19.14
C GLU A 82 13.84 -22.74 -17.71
N ASP A 83 13.63 -23.88 -17.05
CA ASP A 83 14.33 -24.25 -15.79
C ASP A 83 15.85 -24.43 -15.98
N LYS A 84 16.36 -24.19 -17.17
CA LYS A 84 17.76 -24.26 -17.49
C LYS A 84 18.36 -22.87 -17.48
N ILE A 85 19.13 -22.61 -16.45
CA ILE A 85 20.26 -21.71 -16.51
C ILE A 85 21.01 -22.10 -17.78
N ASN A 86 20.83 -21.35 -18.86
CA ASN A 86 21.72 -21.47 -20.00
C ASN A 86 23.12 -21.25 -19.45
N GLU A 87 24.12 -22.04 -19.88
CA GLU A 87 25.48 -21.94 -19.33
C GLU A 87 26.07 -20.51 -19.33
N THR A 88 25.40 -19.58 -19.97
CA THR A 88 25.81 -18.15 -20.13
C THR A 88 24.95 -17.14 -19.44
N VAL A 89 23.75 -17.47 -18.98
CA VAL A 89 22.82 -16.54 -18.32
C VAL A 89 22.03 -17.25 -17.22
N GLY A 90 22.07 -16.72 -16.01
CA GLY A 90 21.33 -17.26 -14.87
C GLY A 90 20.51 -16.19 -14.16
N PHE A 91 19.26 -16.52 -13.81
CA PHE A 91 18.45 -15.71 -12.91
C PHE A 91 17.84 -16.58 -11.81
N ARG A 92 17.94 -16.11 -10.57
CA ARG A 92 17.33 -16.75 -9.40
C ARG A 92 16.55 -15.73 -8.60
N LEU A 93 15.33 -16.08 -8.21
CA LEU A 93 14.52 -15.29 -7.29
C LEU A 93 14.39 -16.03 -5.96
N THR A 94 14.67 -15.34 -4.87
CA THR A 94 14.56 -15.87 -3.51
C THR A 94 13.59 -15.01 -2.70
N ALA A 95 12.56 -15.66 -2.16
CA ALA A 95 11.66 -15.02 -1.19
C ALA A 95 12.27 -15.20 0.23
N ASN A 96 12.55 -14.09 0.90
CA ASN A 96 13.16 -14.09 2.21
C ASN A 96 12.12 -14.21 3.33
N ALA A 97 12.55 -14.65 4.51
CA ALA A 97 11.68 -14.83 5.67
C ALA A 97 11.07 -13.51 6.20
N ASP A 98 11.69 -12.37 5.90
CA ASP A 98 11.20 -11.01 6.22
C ASP A 98 10.20 -10.47 5.20
N GLY A 99 9.85 -11.26 4.18
CA GLY A 99 8.94 -10.88 3.10
C GLY A 99 9.59 -10.07 1.98
N SER A 100 10.91 -9.83 2.03
CA SER A 100 11.64 -9.26 0.90
C SER A 100 11.90 -10.29 -0.20
N LEU A 101 12.19 -9.79 -1.41
CA LEU A 101 12.56 -10.62 -2.57
C LEU A 101 13.97 -10.26 -3.00
N THR A 102 14.83 -11.26 -3.13
CA THR A 102 16.19 -11.10 -3.69
C THR A 102 16.24 -11.73 -5.05
N GLY A 103 16.70 -10.97 -6.05
CA GLY A 103 17.02 -11.45 -7.39
C GLY A 103 18.52 -11.43 -7.62
N ASP A 104 19.06 -12.55 -8.05
CA ASP A 104 20.44 -12.68 -8.49
C ASP A 104 20.46 -12.91 -9.99
N TYR A 105 21.25 -12.12 -10.71
CA TYR A 105 21.34 -12.21 -12.18
C TYR A 105 22.81 -12.30 -12.59
N GLU A 106 23.11 -13.38 -13.31
CA GLU A 106 24.45 -13.70 -13.79
C GLU A 106 24.47 -13.76 -15.30
N ARG A 107 25.54 -13.25 -15.93
CA ARG A 107 25.76 -13.28 -17.37
C ARG A 107 27.25 -13.38 -17.70
N GLN A 108 27.58 -14.22 -18.69
CA GLN A 108 28.92 -14.26 -19.27
C GLN A 108 29.04 -13.27 -20.43
N VAL A 109 30.12 -12.54 -20.47
CA VAL A 109 30.47 -11.57 -21.51
C VAL A 109 31.79 -11.92 -22.13
N ASP A 110 31.82 -12.07 -23.46
CA ASP A 110 33.01 -12.42 -24.20
C ASP A 110 34.03 -11.28 -24.24
N ASN A 111 35.28 -11.63 -23.94
CA ASN A 111 36.43 -10.76 -24.07
C ASN A 111 36.92 -10.75 -25.53
N LYS A 112 37.21 -9.58 -26.05
CA LYS A 112 37.72 -9.41 -27.43
C LYS A 112 39.23 -9.46 -27.49
N PHE A 113 39.89 -8.79 -26.59
CA PHE A 113 41.36 -8.66 -26.56
C PHE A 113 42.01 -9.59 -25.55
N LEU A 114 41.46 -9.76 -24.35
CA LEU A 114 42.01 -10.66 -23.34
C LEU A 114 41.92 -12.14 -23.75
N ARG A 115 41.07 -12.47 -24.73
CA ARG A 115 41.01 -13.80 -25.35
C ARG A 115 42.33 -14.23 -25.96
N ILE A 116 43.17 -13.28 -26.41
CA ILE A 116 44.48 -13.54 -26.99
C ILE A 116 45.44 -14.21 -25.97
N ILE A 117 45.26 -13.91 -24.69
CA ILE A 117 46.05 -14.48 -23.57
C ILE A 117 45.31 -15.60 -22.84
N GLY A 118 44.20 -16.11 -23.40
CA GLY A 118 43.44 -17.24 -22.84
C GLY A 118 42.30 -16.88 -21.90
N LEU A 119 42.03 -15.57 -21.64
CA LEU A 119 40.87 -15.12 -20.89
C LEU A 119 39.71 -14.86 -21.85
N SER A 120 38.87 -15.86 -22.09
CA SER A 120 37.83 -15.81 -23.12
C SER A 120 36.59 -15.00 -22.72
N ASN A 121 36.20 -14.98 -21.46
CA ASN A 121 35.00 -14.29 -20.96
C ASN A 121 35.18 -13.79 -19.54
N PHE A 122 34.31 -12.86 -19.13
CA PHE A 122 34.04 -12.49 -17.75
C PHE A 122 32.65 -12.99 -17.34
N THR A 123 32.53 -13.53 -16.15
CA THR A 123 31.25 -13.76 -15.50
C THR A 123 30.89 -12.52 -14.69
N LEU A 124 29.78 -11.89 -15.03
CA LEU A 124 29.25 -10.72 -14.33
C LEU A 124 28.05 -11.14 -13.51
N ASP A 125 28.07 -10.79 -12.25
CA ASP A 125 26.98 -11.03 -11.30
C ASP A 125 26.47 -9.73 -10.73
N VAL A 126 25.16 -9.62 -10.59
CA VAL A 126 24.45 -8.51 -9.94
C VAL A 126 23.34 -9.05 -9.06
N SER A 127 23.09 -8.39 -7.96
CA SER A 127 22.03 -8.78 -7.01
C SER A 127 21.22 -7.56 -6.60
N THR A 128 19.90 -7.77 -6.45
CA THR A 128 18.96 -6.73 -6.01
C THR A 128 17.98 -7.31 -5.03
N THR A 129 17.88 -6.70 -3.86
CA THR A 129 16.84 -7.03 -2.89
C THR A 129 15.76 -5.94 -2.91
N VAL A 130 14.51 -6.37 -3.09
CA VAL A 130 13.32 -5.52 -3.03
C VAL A 130 12.51 -5.92 -1.81
N ALA A 131 12.28 -4.96 -0.93
CA ALA A 131 11.31 -5.14 0.13
C ALA A 131 10.05 -4.33 -0.19
N ALA A 132 8.92 -4.73 0.39
CA ALA A 132 7.90 -3.74 0.65
C ALA A 132 8.63 -2.58 1.31
N SER A 133 8.42 -1.37 0.86
CA SER A 133 8.60 -0.25 1.78
C SER A 133 7.97 -0.74 3.06
N PRO A 134 8.62 -0.61 4.26
CA PRO A 134 7.84 -0.84 5.44
C PRO A 134 6.58 -0.07 5.12
N ALA A 135 5.51 -0.78 4.85
CA ALA A 135 4.26 -0.13 4.85
C ALA A 135 4.29 0.52 6.22
N THR A 136 4.54 1.81 6.29
CA THR A 136 3.64 2.61 7.10
C THR A 136 2.32 2.07 6.62
N ALA A 137 1.78 1.12 7.36
CA ALA A 137 0.51 0.48 7.11
C ALA A 137 -0.44 1.62 6.83
N GLY A 138 -0.90 1.79 5.60
CA GLY A 138 -1.41 2.98 4.98
C GLY A 138 -0.70 4.18 5.56
N GLY A 139 0.18 4.93 4.90
CA GLY A 139 0.92 6.04 5.46
C GLY A 139 0.23 6.73 6.64
N ASP A 140 0.75 7.63 7.40
CA ASP A 140 0.06 8.24 8.54
C ASP A 140 -1.38 8.74 8.21
N GLY A 141 -1.92 8.28 7.06
CA GLY A 141 -3.28 8.49 6.55
C GLY A 141 -4.32 7.78 7.39
N CYS A 142 -5.11 8.52 8.13
CA CYS A 142 -6.22 7.98 8.88
C CYS A 142 -7.59 8.33 8.29
N ILE A 143 -7.69 9.33 7.44
CA ILE A 143 -8.94 9.68 6.77
C ILE A 143 -8.70 9.87 5.27
N TYR A 144 -9.39 9.08 4.45
CA TYR A 144 -9.41 9.17 3.00
C TYR A 144 -10.82 9.49 2.53
N ALA A 145 -11.06 10.71 2.05
CA ALA A 145 -12.31 11.13 1.41
C ALA A 145 -12.13 11.06 -0.11
N LEU A 146 -12.61 9.97 -0.71
CA LEU A 146 -12.33 9.62 -2.10
C LEU A 146 -13.23 10.32 -3.11
N GLY A 147 -14.39 10.84 -2.67
CA GLY A 147 -15.39 11.45 -3.54
C GLY A 147 -14.87 12.69 -4.25
N ASN A 148 -14.90 12.67 -5.58
CA ASN A 148 -14.57 13.84 -6.38
C ASN A 148 -15.82 14.68 -6.66
N ARG A 149 -16.34 15.30 -5.60
CA ARG A 149 -17.51 16.20 -5.68
C ARG A 149 -17.39 17.39 -4.75
N SER A 150 -18.27 18.37 -4.93
CA SER A 150 -18.36 19.52 -4.04
C SER A 150 -18.62 19.07 -2.60
N GLN A 151 -17.92 19.69 -1.65
CA GLN A 151 -18.03 19.40 -0.22
C GLN A 151 -17.74 17.94 0.15
N ALA A 152 -16.72 17.33 -0.48
CA ALA A 152 -16.32 15.97 -0.12
C ALA A 152 -15.97 15.83 1.36
N VAL A 153 -15.51 16.94 1.99
CA VAL A 153 -15.35 17.07 3.44
C VAL A 153 -16.11 18.32 3.89
N LEU A 154 -17.03 18.16 4.83
CA LEU A 154 -17.75 19.25 5.48
C LEU A 154 -17.45 19.23 6.98
N ILE A 155 -16.84 20.28 7.47
CA ILE A 155 -16.46 20.44 8.88
C ILE A 155 -17.33 21.52 9.48
N ASN A 156 -18.28 21.11 10.32
CA ASN A 156 -19.23 22.02 10.94
C ASN A 156 -18.71 22.58 12.28
N SER A 157 -19.37 23.63 12.77
CA SER A 157 -19.07 24.27 14.04
C SER A 157 -19.00 23.24 15.19
N GLY A 158 -18.03 23.40 16.08
CA GLY A 158 -17.84 22.50 17.21
C GLY A 158 -17.11 21.19 16.89
N ALA A 159 -16.77 20.95 15.62
CA ALA A 159 -15.88 19.83 15.29
C ALA A 159 -14.45 20.16 15.79
N ASN A 160 -13.90 19.26 16.59
CA ASN A 160 -12.54 19.34 17.11
C ASN A 160 -11.83 18.01 16.86
N VAL A 161 -10.96 17.98 15.87
CA VAL A 161 -10.18 16.79 15.48
C VAL A 161 -8.72 17.05 15.76
N LYS A 162 -8.10 16.20 16.56
CA LYS A 162 -6.71 16.33 16.94
C LYS A 162 -5.95 15.04 16.78
N SER A 163 -4.79 15.13 16.09
CA SER A 163 -3.81 14.06 15.98
C SER A 163 -2.46 14.60 15.53
N GLU A 164 -1.39 14.14 16.16
CA GLU A 164 -0.02 14.48 15.76
C GLU A 164 0.50 13.63 14.60
N LYS A 165 -0.16 12.50 14.31
CA LYS A 165 0.30 11.52 13.30
C LYS A 165 -0.67 11.35 12.14
N CYS A 166 -1.93 11.76 12.29
CA CYS A 166 -2.97 11.54 11.29
C CYS A 166 -2.80 12.43 10.07
N GLU A 167 -2.74 11.86 8.90
CA GLU A 167 -2.90 12.57 7.65
C GLU A 167 -4.34 12.41 7.13
N VAL A 168 -4.92 13.50 6.63
CA VAL A 168 -6.23 13.54 5.98
C VAL A 168 -6.02 13.75 4.48
N HIS A 169 -6.57 12.87 3.65
CA HIS A 169 -6.45 12.90 2.20
C HIS A 169 -7.80 13.16 1.54
N VAL A 170 -7.98 14.32 0.93
CA VAL A 170 -9.21 14.74 0.24
C VAL A 170 -8.98 14.70 -1.27
N HIS A 171 -9.65 13.78 -1.97
CA HIS A 171 -9.47 13.54 -3.40
C HIS A 171 -10.22 14.52 -4.29
N SER A 172 -11.13 15.31 -3.72
CA SER A 172 -11.95 16.23 -4.50
C SER A 172 -11.13 17.34 -5.16
N THR A 173 -11.36 17.53 -6.44
CA THR A 173 -10.92 18.69 -7.24
C THR A 173 -12.04 19.67 -7.51
N SER A 174 -13.25 19.41 -7.00
CA SER A 174 -14.43 20.26 -7.21
C SER A 174 -14.33 21.60 -6.48
N ASN A 175 -15.22 22.51 -6.79
CA ASN A 175 -15.29 23.83 -6.16
C ASN A 175 -16.58 23.95 -5.34
N PRO A 176 -16.55 24.01 -3.99
CA PRO A 176 -15.37 23.80 -3.13
C PRO A 176 -15.10 22.31 -2.91
N ALA A 177 -13.81 21.91 -2.80
CA ALA A 177 -13.42 20.55 -2.45
C ALA A 177 -13.80 20.21 -1.00
N PHE A 178 -13.61 21.17 -0.08
CA PHE A 178 -14.10 21.06 1.30
C PHE A 178 -14.66 22.39 1.80
N ILE A 179 -15.46 22.32 2.87
CA ILE A 179 -15.95 23.49 3.61
C ILE A 179 -15.61 23.32 5.08
N MET A 180 -15.11 24.38 5.70
CA MET A 180 -14.88 24.47 7.13
C MET A 180 -15.62 25.66 7.69
N ASN A 181 -16.48 25.41 8.67
CA ASN A 181 -17.29 26.44 9.33
C ASN A 181 -16.60 26.98 10.60
N ALA A 182 -17.01 28.17 11.03
CA ALA A 182 -16.47 28.82 12.21
C ALA A 182 -16.64 27.96 13.49
N GLY A 183 -15.70 28.07 14.43
CA GLY A 183 -15.73 27.30 15.67
C GLY A 183 -15.24 25.84 15.55
N ALA A 184 -14.80 25.41 14.36
CA ALA A 184 -14.16 24.13 14.18
C ALA A 184 -12.63 24.22 14.39
N THR A 185 -12.02 23.14 14.85
CA THR A 185 -10.56 22.98 14.95
C THR A 185 -10.14 21.66 14.37
N ILE A 186 -9.26 21.69 13.38
CA ILE A 186 -8.62 20.52 12.79
C ILE A 186 -7.11 20.69 12.93
N ASP A 187 -6.53 19.88 13.79
CA ASP A 187 -5.09 19.88 14.09
C ASP A 187 -4.53 18.48 13.83
N THR A 188 -4.05 18.27 12.63
CA THR A 188 -3.57 16.98 12.13
C THR A 188 -2.16 17.12 11.55
N ALA A 189 -1.43 16.02 11.43
CA ALA A 189 -0.07 16.01 10.86
C ALA A 189 -0.06 16.60 9.44
N LYS A 190 -1.12 16.34 8.67
CA LYS A 190 -1.30 16.85 7.31
C LYS A 190 -2.79 16.89 6.94
N PHE A 191 -3.21 17.93 6.26
CA PHE A 191 -4.52 18.01 5.61
C PHE A 191 -4.32 18.25 4.11
N CYS A 192 -4.25 17.16 3.36
CA CYS A 192 -3.96 17.14 1.92
C CYS A 192 -5.23 17.24 1.11
N VAL A 193 -5.36 18.25 0.26
CA VAL A 193 -6.48 18.44 -0.68
C VAL A 193 -5.96 18.46 -2.10
N LYS A 194 -6.45 17.55 -2.93
CA LYS A 194 -6.06 17.47 -4.36
C LYS A 194 -6.49 18.72 -5.13
N GLY A 195 -7.66 19.27 -4.80
CA GLY A 195 -8.18 20.51 -5.38
C GLY A 195 -7.50 21.77 -4.85
N THR A 196 -7.90 22.91 -5.43
CA THR A 196 -7.39 24.24 -5.06
C THR A 196 -8.44 25.08 -4.34
N ASN A 197 -9.72 24.81 -4.58
CA ASN A 197 -10.83 25.63 -4.12
C ASN A 197 -11.47 25.02 -2.88
N PHE A 198 -11.55 25.81 -1.83
CA PHE A 198 -12.24 25.46 -0.59
C PHE A 198 -12.88 26.69 0.03
N ILE A 199 -13.83 26.49 0.91
CA ILE A 199 -14.47 27.56 1.69
C ILE A 199 -14.04 27.40 3.16
N ARG A 200 -13.50 28.45 3.72
CA ARG A 200 -13.17 28.54 5.15
C ARG A 200 -13.88 29.75 5.76
N ASN A 201 -14.97 29.47 6.46
CA ASN A 201 -15.79 30.49 7.12
C ASN A 201 -15.27 30.84 8.52
N GLY A 202 -14.05 30.45 8.85
CA GLY A 202 -13.39 30.62 10.14
C GLY A 202 -12.86 29.27 10.68
N GLY A 203 -12.56 29.23 11.97
CA GLY A 203 -11.96 28.04 12.61
C GLY A 203 -10.44 27.92 12.41
N THR A 204 -9.86 26.89 13.03
CA THR A 204 -8.41 26.62 12.98
C THR A 204 -8.17 25.33 12.19
N LEU A 205 -7.38 25.43 11.13
CA LEU A 205 -6.93 24.29 10.31
C LEU A 205 -5.42 24.38 10.17
N THR A 206 -4.72 23.41 10.72
CA THR A 206 -3.26 23.30 10.64
C THR A 206 -2.84 22.42 9.48
N ASN A 207 -1.62 22.61 8.98
CA ASN A 207 -0.95 21.75 7.99
C ASN A 207 -1.75 21.50 6.70
N LEU A 208 -2.57 22.49 6.28
CA LEU A 208 -3.29 22.43 5.02
C LEU A 208 -2.33 22.50 3.83
N GLN A 209 -2.46 21.53 2.93
CA GLN A 209 -1.77 21.47 1.64
C GLN A 209 -2.79 21.33 0.52
N THR A 210 -2.82 22.27 -0.41
CA THR A 210 -3.63 22.20 -1.64
C THR A 210 -2.77 21.76 -2.82
N ARG A 211 -3.38 21.21 -3.87
CA ARG A 211 -2.68 20.60 -5.02
C ARG A 211 -1.70 19.51 -4.62
N CYS A 212 -1.95 18.86 -3.50
CA CYS A 212 -1.08 17.79 -3.05
C CYS A 212 -1.41 16.47 -3.79
N ALA A 213 -0.44 15.56 -3.84
CA ALA A 213 -0.66 14.18 -4.26
C ALA A 213 -1.39 13.44 -3.12
N ALA A 214 -2.73 13.52 -3.09
CA ALA A 214 -3.50 12.76 -2.13
C ALA A 214 -3.26 11.26 -2.35
N GLU A 215 -2.96 10.53 -1.28
CA GLU A 215 -2.71 9.09 -1.36
C GLU A 215 -3.96 8.34 -1.82
N ALA A 216 -3.78 7.34 -2.66
CA ALA A 216 -4.85 6.47 -3.13
C ALA A 216 -5.42 5.63 -1.99
N ASP A 217 -6.62 5.08 -2.20
CA ASP A 217 -7.22 4.12 -1.28
C ASP A 217 -6.29 2.91 -1.07
N PRO A 218 -5.74 2.71 0.13
CA PRO A 218 -4.77 1.64 0.40
C PRO A 218 -5.41 0.25 0.37
N PHE A 219 -6.74 0.15 0.42
CA PHE A 219 -7.48 -1.11 0.50
C PHE A 219 -8.30 -1.43 -0.75
N ALA A 220 -8.22 -0.61 -1.80
CA ALA A 220 -8.99 -0.80 -3.02
C ALA A 220 -8.79 -2.21 -3.62
N GLY A 221 -9.88 -2.98 -3.73
CA GLY A 221 -9.87 -4.33 -4.29
C GLY A 221 -9.16 -5.40 -3.44
N LYS A 222 -8.78 -5.09 -2.20
CA LYS A 222 -8.00 -6.00 -1.34
C LYS A 222 -8.82 -6.70 -0.25
N LEU A 223 -10.01 -6.20 0.06
CA LEU A 223 -10.81 -6.75 1.17
C LEU A 223 -11.64 -7.95 0.70
N PRO A 224 -11.66 -9.06 1.47
CA PRO A 224 -12.35 -10.28 1.09
C PRO A 224 -13.85 -10.15 1.31
N GLU A 225 -14.65 -10.14 0.25
CA GLU A 225 -16.11 -10.05 0.34
C GLU A 225 -16.73 -11.42 0.66
N PRO A 226 -17.49 -11.56 1.76
CA PRO A 226 -18.12 -12.83 2.11
C PRO A 226 -19.37 -13.09 1.30
N PRO A 227 -19.74 -14.38 1.11
CA PRO A 227 -21.08 -14.72 0.67
C PRO A 227 -22.12 -14.33 1.74
N VAL A 228 -23.28 -13.85 1.31
CA VAL A 228 -24.37 -13.46 2.22
C VAL A 228 -25.30 -14.65 2.42
N PRO A 229 -25.40 -15.22 3.64
CA PRO A 229 -26.32 -16.33 3.93
C PRO A 229 -27.78 -15.95 3.68
N SER A 230 -28.61 -16.92 3.27
CA SER A 230 -30.03 -16.70 3.05
C SER A 230 -30.81 -16.49 4.36
N THR A 231 -30.36 -17.13 5.45
CA THR A 231 -31.02 -17.07 6.76
C THR A 231 -30.48 -15.95 7.64
N CYS A 232 -31.35 -15.31 8.42
CA CYS A 232 -30.99 -14.29 9.38
C CYS A 232 -30.73 -14.91 10.77
N THR A 233 -29.59 -14.61 11.36
CA THR A 233 -29.29 -15.01 12.74
C THR A 233 -30.09 -14.17 13.73
N THR A 234 -30.37 -12.91 13.41
CA THR A 234 -31.14 -11.98 14.24
C THR A 234 -31.97 -11.05 13.35
N SER A 235 -33.19 -10.75 13.80
CA SER A 235 -34.08 -9.80 13.15
C SER A 235 -35.11 -9.23 14.14
N GLY A 236 -35.78 -8.14 13.72
CA GLY A 236 -36.89 -7.52 14.44
C GLY A 236 -36.48 -6.64 15.62
N THR A 237 -37.45 -6.19 16.39
CA THR A 237 -37.27 -5.25 17.49
C THR A 237 -36.91 -5.98 18.79
N ARG A 238 -35.98 -5.40 19.56
CA ARG A 238 -35.53 -5.86 20.88
C ARG A 238 -35.67 -4.71 21.87
N ASP A 239 -36.56 -4.85 22.83
CA ASP A 239 -36.90 -3.80 23.80
C ASP A 239 -36.25 -4.05 25.13
N GLY A 240 -35.30 -3.22 25.55
CA GLY A 240 -34.67 -3.15 26.87
C GLY A 240 -33.91 -4.40 27.34
N GLN A 241 -33.74 -5.41 26.49
CA GLN A 241 -33.07 -6.65 26.84
C GLN A 241 -31.59 -6.65 26.48
N ASN A 242 -30.72 -6.99 27.41
CA ASN A 242 -29.34 -7.31 27.09
C ASN A 242 -29.28 -8.51 26.15
N ILE A 243 -28.48 -8.40 25.09
CA ILE A 243 -28.40 -9.43 24.05
C ILE A 243 -26.97 -9.71 23.64
N THR A 244 -26.69 -10.97 23.40
CA THR A 244 -25.45 -11.44 22.78
C THR A 244 -25.75 -11.92 21.37
N LEU A 245 -25.11 -11.31 20.39
CA LEU A 245 -25.26 -11.59 18.96
C LEU A 245 -24.13 -12.49 18.48
N GLN A 246 -24.49 -13.62 17.91
CA GLN A 246 -23.53 -14.53 17.29
C GLN A 246 -23.13 -14.04 15.89
N PRO A 247 -21.93 -14.36 15.40
CA PRO A 247 -21.56 -14.13 14.01
C PRO A 247 -22.60 -14.65 13.03
N GLY A 248 -22.79 -13.95 11.93
CA GLY A 248 -23.77 -14.31 10.91
C GLY A 248 -24.52 -13.10 10.35
N ARG A 249 -25.68 -13.35 9.70
CA ARG A 249 -26.49 -12.32 9.05
C ARG A 249 -27.53 -11.73 10.01
N HIS A 250 -27.50 -10.42 10.21
CA HIS A 250 -28.48 -9.67 10.98
C HIS A 250 -29.38 -8.88 10.04
N CYS A 251 -30.67 -9.14 10.09
CA CYS A 251 -31.66 -8.56 9.17
C CYS A 251 -32.56 -7.55 9.89
N GLY A 252 -32.57 -6.30 9.48
CA GLY A 252 -33.50 -5.27 9.95
C GLY A 252 -33.77 -5.32 11.46
N THR A 253 -32.79 -4.98 12.30
CA THR A 253 -32.89 -5.13 13.75
C THR A 253 -32.95 -3.75 14.43
N THR A 254 -33.82 -3.59 15.43
CA THR A 254 -33.91 -2.36 16.23
C THR A 254 -33.73 -2.69 17.69
N PHE A 255 -32.84 -1.96 18.37
CA PHE A 255 -32.60 -2.05 19.81
C PHE A 255 -33.11 -0.80 20.49
N ASN A 256 -34.14 -0.97 21.34
CA ASN A 256 -34.75 0.10 22.13
C ASN A 256 -34.36 0.01 23.60
N GLY A 257 -34.55 1.13 24.32
CA GLY A 257 -34.16 1.21 25.72
C GLY A 257 -32.67 1.39 25.90
N SER A 258 -32.12 0.88 26.99
CA SER A 258 -30.70 1.00 27.32
C SER A 258 -30.00 -0.35 27.43
N PRO A 259 -30.10 -1.24 26.43
CA PRO A 259 -29.52 -2.59 26.51
C PRO A 259 -28.01 -2.57 26.39
N THR A 260 -27.37 -3.59 26.94
CA THR A 260 -26.03 -3.98 26.55
C THR A 260 -26.14 -4.95 25.38
N ILE A 261 -25.54 -4.57 24.25
CA ILE A 261 -25.50 -5.37 23.01
C ILE A 261 -24.06 -5.86 22.86
N THR A 262 -23.87 -7.15 22.99
CA THR A 262 -22.56 -7.78 22.83
C THR A 262 -22.49 -8.54 21.51
N PHE A 263 -21.60 -8.15 20.63
CA PHE A 263 -21.27 -8.92 19.44
C PHE A 263 -20.11 -9.88 19.77
N MET A 264 -20.33 -11.16 19.53
CA MET A 264 -19.28 -12.16 19.69
C MET A 264 -18.24 -12.03 18.58
N PRO A 265 -16.95 -12.36 18.85
CA PRO A 265 -15.91 -12.26 17.85
C PRO A 265 -16.25 -12.97 16.54
N GLY A 266 -15.98 -12.33 15.41
CA GLY A 266 -16.21 -12.88 14.07
C GLY A 266 -16.89 -11.92 13.10
N LEU A 267 -17.41 -12.47 11.99
CA LEU A 267 -18.05 -11.70 10.92
C LEU A 267 -19.55 -11.51 11.18
N HIS A 268 -19.98 -10.25 11.19
CA HIS A 268 -21.39 -9.86 11.31
C HIS A 268 -21.82 -9.14 10.02
N ILE A 269 -22.71 -9.79 9.25
CA ILE A 269 -23.25 -9.27 8.00
C ILE A 269 -24.51 -8.49 8.32
N ILE A 270 -24.50 -7.21 8.12
CA ILE A 270 -25.63 -6.31 8.38
C ILE A 270 -26.47 -6.22 7.10
N SER A 271 -27.62 -6.85 7.10
CA SER A 271 -28.57 -6.82 5.98
C SER A 271 -29.80 -6.01 6.35
N GLY A 272 -29.98 -4.88 5.66
CA GLY A 272 -30.96 -3.88 6.05
C GLY A 272 -30.47 -3.04 7.23
N ARG A 273 -31.35 -2.21 7.79
CA ARG A 273 -30.98 -1.25 8.82
C ARG A 273 -30.94 -1.89 10.20
N MET A 274 -29.81 -1.76 10.89
CA MET A 274 -29.68 -2.04 12.31
C MET A 274 -29.70 -0.71 13.08
N ILE A 275 -30.77 -0.49 13.85
CA ILE A 275 -30.97 0.75 14.63
C ILE A 275 -30.61 0.49 16.09
N ILE A 276 -29.72 1.32 16.63
CA ILE A 276 -29.31 1.29 18.04
C ILE A 276 -29.71 2.64 18.64
N ASN A 277 -30.71 2.60 19.52
CA ASN A 277 -31.23 3.81 20.14
C ASN A 277 -30.41 4.28 21.35
N SER A 278 -30.66 5.53 21.75
CA SER A 278 -29.95 6.19 22.84
C SER A 278 -29.95 5.39 24.14
N GLY A 279 -28.85 5.47 24.88
CA GLY A 279 -28.67 4.77 26.17
C GLY A 279 -28.09 3.36 26.06
N ALA A 280 -28.02 2.79 24.88
CA ALA A 280 -27.43 1.47 24.68
C ALA A 280 -25.91 1.46 24.92
N THR A 281 -25.38 0.30 25.33
CA THR A 281 -23.95 0.02 25.39
C THR A 281 -23.63 -1.09 24.40
N VAL A 282 -22.77 -0.79 23.41
CA VAL A 282 -22.32 -1.75 22.40
C VAL A 282 -20.90 -2.22 22.72
N ARG A 283 -20.71 -3.52 22.72
CA ARG A 283 -19.43 -4.22 22.89
C ARG A 283 -19.19 -5.15 21.70
N ALA A 284 -18.13 -4.91 20.96
CA ALA A 284 -17.82 -5.64 19.72
C ALA A 284 -16.30 -5.85 19.60
N GLU A 285 -15.76 -6.77 20.41
CA GLU A 285 -14.33 -7.06 20.41
C GLU A 285 -14.01 -8.19 19.43
N GLY A 286 -13.00 -7.99 18.57
CA GLY A 286 -12.62 -8.98 17.55
C GLY A 286 -13.69 -9.16 16.47
N VAL A 287 -14.40 -8.11 16.11
CA VAL A 287 -15.59 -8.15 15.24
C VAL A 287 -15.31 -7.45 13.91
N THR A 288 -15.87 -8.01 12.84
CA THR A 288 -15.94 -7.36 11.53
C THR A 288 -17.38 -7.17 11.13
N PHE A 289 -17.79 -5.94 10.82
CA PHE A 289 -19.09 -5.62 10.25
C PHE A 289 -18.99 -5.49 8.73
N TYR A 290 -19.84 -6.24 8.02
CA TYR A 290 -19.92 -6.19 6.55
C TYR A 290 -21.28 -5.67 6.07
N PHE A 291 -21.24 -4.76 5.11
CA PHE A 291 -22.42 -4.13 4.51
C PHE A 291 -22.56 -4.53 3.04
N PRO A 292 -23.44 -5.50 2.71
CA PRO A 292 -23.56 -6.06 1.36
C PRO A 292 -24.27 -5.14 0.34
N ASP A 293 -25.10 -4.20 0.78
CA ASP A 293 -25.93 -3.38 -0.11
C ASP A 293 -26.31 -2.00 0.47
N VAL A 294 -26.98 -1.16 -0.32
CA VAL A 294 -27.39 0.20 0.06
C VAL A 294 -28.34 0.27 1.26
N ASN A 295 -29.08 -0.79 1.53
CA ASN A 295 -30.02 -0.85 2.66
C ASN A 295 -29.32 -1.28 3.96
N SER A 296 -28.10 -1.73 3.84
CA SER A 296 -27.28 -2.24 4.93
C SER A 296 -26.63 -1.10 5.69
N GLU A 297 -27.07 -0.86 6.92
CA GLU A 297 -26.64 0.27 7.73
C GLU A 297 -26.67 -0.08 9.23
N ILE A 298 -25.65 0.35 9.98
CA ILE A 298 -25.78 0.50 11.44
C ILE A 298 -26.08 1.98 11.69
N ARG A 299 -27.24 2.25 12.27
CA ARG A 299 -27.67 3.62 12.63
C ARG A 299 -27.69 3.77 14.14
N ALA A 300 -26.78 4.60 14.65
CA ALA A 300 -26.77 5.03 16.04
C ALA A 300 -27.63 6.30 16.20
N ASN A 301 -28.60 6.25 17.12
CA ASN A 301 -29.48 7.39 17.41
C ASN A 301 -29.08 8.09 18.72
N GLY A 302 -27.80 8.56 18.78
CA GLY A 302 -27.32 9.41 19.85
C GLY A 302 -27.15 8.74 21.22
N GLY A 303 -26.30 9.31 22.05
CA GLY A 303 -26.22 8.99 23.49
C GLY A 303 -25.84 7.56 23.87
N LEU A 304 -25.18 6.81 23.01
CA LEU A 304 -24.75 5.42 23.28
C LEU A 304 -23.23 5.32 23.54
N THR A 305 -22.80 4.26 24.20
CA THR A 305 -21.39 3.88 24.32
C THR A 305 -21.09 2.81 23.27
N PHE A 306 -20.05 3.01 22.46
CA PHE A 306 -19.72 2.09 21.36
C PHE A 306 -18.24 1.70 21.44
N THR A 307 -17.95 0.46 21.82
CA THR A 307 -16.59 -0.08 21.81
C THR A 307 -16.51 -1.18 20.77
N ALA A 308 -15.63 -1.03 19.79
CA ALA A 308 -15.45 -2.00 18.72
C ALA A 308 -13.98 -2.11 18.28
N THR A 309 -13.50 -3.34 18.21
CA THR A 309 -12.14 -3.66 17.75
C THR A 309 -12.18 -4.72 16.67
N ALA A 310 -11.34 -4.56 15.66
CA ALA A 310 -11.19 -5.54 14.59
C ALA A 310 -10.55 -6.84 15.09
N PRO A 311 -10.74 -7.97 14.38
CA PRO A 311 -10.04 -9.22 14.64
C PRO A 311 -8.51 -9.06 14.49
N THR A 312 -7.74 -9.73 15.32
CA THR A 312 -6.26 -9.73 15.26
C THR A 312 -5.69 -10.86 14.40
N SER A 313 -6.56 -11.76 13.91
CA SER A 313 -6.18 -12.91 13.08
C SER A 313 -7.32 -13.34 12.15
N GLY A 314 -7.03 -14.25 11.22
CA GLY A 314 -8.01 -14.81 10.29
C GLY A 314 -8.24 -13.94 9.05
N THR A 315 -9.23 -14.34 8.24
CA THR A 315 -9.54 -13.73 6.93
C THR A 315 -9.85 -12.23 7.02
N TYR A 316 -10.48 -11.79 8.11
CA TYR A 316 -10.88 -10.39 8.30
C TYR A 316 -9.98 -9.67 9.31
N LYS A 317 -8.76 -10.14 9.47
CA LYS A 317 -7.77 -9.50 10.33
C LYS A 317 -7.69 -7.99 10.03
N ASP A 318 -7.68 -7.19 11.09
CA ASP A 318 -7.57 -5.73 11.05
C ASP A 318 -8.77 -4.99 10.45
N ILE A 319 -9.79 -5.68 9.90
CA ILE A 319 -10.98 -5.05 9.30
C ILE A 319 -12.08 -4.92 10.36
N LEU A 320 -12.41 -3.67 10.75
CA LEU A 320 -13.51 -3.41 11.67
C LEU A 320 -14.83 -3.30 10.92
N MET A 321 -14.86 -2.53 9.83
CA MET A 321 -16.08 -2.34 9.02
C MET A 321 -15.70 -2.25 7.55
N PHE A 322 -16.49 -2.87 6.69
CA PHE A 322 -16.30 -2.69 5.25
C PHE A 322 -17.60 -2.95 4.48
N GLU A 323 -17.66 -2.39 3.29
CA GLU A 323 -18.80 -2.58 2.38
C GLU A 323 -18.41 -3.42 1.17
N LYS A 324 -19.43 -3.93 0.47
CA LYS A 324 -19.25 -4.54 -0.84
C LYS A 324 -18.76 -3.50 -1.85
N THR A 325 -17.61 -3.73 -2.44
CA THR A 325 -16.99 -2.83 -3.44
C THR A 325 -17.00 -3.40 -4.84
N SER A 326 -17.21 -4.71 -5.01
CA SER A 326 -17.33 -5.37 -6.31
C SER A 326 -18.56 -4.87 -7.12
N ASP A 327 -19.52 -4.25 -6.44
CA ASP A 327 -20.64 -3.54 -7.06
C ASP A 327 -20.80 -2.15 -6.42
N ALA A 328 -20.03 -1.20 -6.90
CA ALA A 328 -20.01 0.17 -6.37
C ALA A 328 -21.39 0.87 -6.48
N ASN A 329 -22.23 0.53 -7.46
CA ASN A 329 -23.56 1.10 -7.60
C ASN A 329 -24.51 0.69 -6.48
N ASN A 330 -24.29 -0.48 -5.90
CA ASN A 330 -25.09 -1.02 -4.80
C ASN A 330 -24.92 -0.25 -3.48
N ASN A 331 -23.82 0.46 -3.31
CA ASN A 331 -23.53 1.25 -2.10
C ASN A 331 -23.38 2.75 -2.34
N ARG A 332 -23.57 3.18 -3.58
CA ARG A 332 -23.28 4.54 -4.02
C ARG A 332 -24.11 5.58 -3.27
N ASN A 333 -23.41 6.55 -2.69
CA ASN A 333 -23.99 7.69 -1.95
C ASN A 333 -24.92 7.30 -0.78
N THR A 334 -24.78 6.10 -0.23
CA THR A 334 -25.53 5.68 0.95
C THR A 334 -25.04 6.48 2.16
N GLN A 335 -25.98 7.11 2.88
CA GLN A 335 -25.66 7.82 4.12
C GLN A 335 -25.42 6.83 5.25
N GLN A 336 -24.35 7.05 6.00
CA GLN A 336 -23.97 6.21 7.15
C GLN A 336 -23.90 7.04 8.43
N TYR A 337 -24.73 6.72 9.40
CA TYR A 337 -24.84 7.42 10.69
C TYR A 337 -24.35 6.58 11.86
N ILE A 338 -23.37 5.74 11.65
CA ILE A 338 -22.84 4.83 12.69
C ILE A 338 -22.23 5.58 13.87
N PHE A 339 -21.70 6.77 13.62
CA PHE A 339 -21.00 7.59 14.60
C PHE A 339 -21.88 8.76 15.10
N ASN A 340 -23.16 8.56 15.17
CA ASN A 340 -24.08 9.64 15.52
C ASN A 340 -24.35 9.69 17.03
N GLY A 341 -23.73 10.67 17.71
CA GLY A 341 -24.05 11.02 19.10
C GLY A 341 -23.56 10.01 20.13
N SER A 342 -22.49 9.29 19.89
CA SER A 342 -21.90 8.39 20.89
C SER A 342 -21.24 9.19 22.05
N ARG A 343 -21.22 8.55 23.24
CA ARG A 343 -20.68 9.10 24.49
C ARG A 343 -19.48 8.32 24.98
N GLY A 344 -18.47 8.10 24.24
CA GLY A 344 -17.34 7.27 24.63
C GLY A 344 -17.19 6.13 23.63
N GLU A 345 -16.96 6.54 22.41
CA GLU A 345 -16.66 5.68 21.31
C GLU A 345 -15.19 5.28 21.34
N ILE A 346 -14.90 4.00 21.25
CA ILE A 346 -13.56 3.44 21.10
C ILE A 346 -13.58 2.52 19.90
N LEU A 347 -12.89 2.94 18.83
CA LEU A 347 -12.79 2.17 17.60
C LEU A 347 -11.34 1.82 17.31
N LYS A 348 -11.11 0.57 16.89
CA LYS A 348 -9.79 0.10 16.48
C LYS A 348 -9.89 -0.80 15.27
N GLY A 349 -9.31 -0.38 14.15
CA GLY A 349 -9.26 -1.16 12.91
C GLY A 349 -9.51 -0.34 11.65
N ILE A 350 -9.57 -1.02 10.53
CA ILE A 350 -9.86 -0.46 9.21
C ILE A 350 -11.37 -0.32 9.04
N ILE A 351 -11.81 0.88 8.64
CA ILE A 351 -13.19 1.19 8.25
C ILE A 351 -13.17 1.60 6.79
N HIS A 352 -13.64 0.71 5.91
CA HIS A 352 -13.56 0.87 4.45
C HIS A 352 -14.96 0.94 3.84
N LEU A 353 -15.43 2.15 3.60
CA LEU A 353 -16.76 2.49 3.08
C LEU A 353 -16.63 3.47 1.89
N PRO A 354 -15.85 3.15 0.84
CA PRO A 354 -15.44 4.10 -0.21
C PRO A 354 -16.58 4.66 -1.04
N ASN A 355 -17.75 4.01 -1.04
CA ASN A 355 -18.93 4.49 -1.79
C ASN A 355 -19.97 5.19 -0.90
N ARG A 356 -19.76 5.27 0.43
CA ARG A 356 -20.70 5.81 1.40
C ARG A 356 -20.34 7.21 1.86
N ASP A 357 -21.36 7.99 2.14
CA ASP A 357 -21.26 9.31 2.74
C ASP A 357 -21.40 9.17 4.26
N VAL A 358 -20.32 9.41 4.99
CA VAL A 358 -20.28 9.20 6.43
C VAL A 358 -20.53 10.52 7.17
N THR A 359 -21.44 10.49 8.14
CA THR A 359 -21.61 11.58 9.11
C THR A 359 -21.02 11.16 10.43
N TYR A 360 -19.99 11.92 10.89
CA TYR A 360 -19.38 11.77 12.19
C TYR A 360 -19.90 12.86 13.14
N ASN A 361 -20.67 12.44 14.13
CA ASN A 361 -21.31 13.32 15.11
C ASN A 361 -21.18 12.66 16.50
N SER A 362 -19.98 12.61 17.03
CA SER A 362 -19.67 11.97 18.30
C SER A 362 -18.96 12.93 19.23
N THR A 363 -19.33 12.91 20.51
CA THR A 363 -18.74 13.73 21.56
C THR A 363 -17.71 12.99 22.40
N THR A 364 -17.14 11.92 21.86
CA THR A 364 -16.12 11.12 22.57
C THR A 364 -14.83 11.92 22.77
N ASN A 365 -14.24 11.79 23.96
CA ASN A 365 -12.87 12.24 24.25
C ASN A 365 -11.86 11.09 24.17
N GLN A 366 -12.27 9.94 23.66
CA GLN A 366 -11.44 8.75 23.55
C GLN A 366 -10.58 8.80 22.29
N THR A 367 -9.45 8.12 22.33
CA THR A 367 -8.59 7.98 21.15
C THR A 367 -9.04 6.78 20.33
N ASN A 368 -9.35 7.03 19.07
CA ASN A 368 -9.67 6.00 18.08
C ASN A 368 -8.43 5.69 17.24
N ASN A 369 -8.07 4.42 17.12
CA ASN A 369 -7.00 3.96 16.24
C ASN A 369 -7.62 3.36 14.99
N ILE A 370 -7.89 4.19 14.00
CA ILE A 370 -8.61 3.80 12.78
C ILE A 370 -7.94 4.31 11.51
N THR A 371 -8.14 3.57 10.44
CA THR A 371 -8.01 4.10 9.08
C THR A 371 -9.40 4.14 8.46
N LEU A 372 -9.90 5.33 8.13
CA LEU A 372 -11.24 5.57 7.62
C LEU A 372 -11.19 5.94 6.15
N VAL A 373 -11.72 5.09 5.29
CA VAL A 373 -11.88 5.31 3.85
C VAL A 373 -13.35 5.48 3.53
N VAL A 374 -13.73 6.63 2.97
CA VAL A 374 -15.13 6.99 2.71
C VAL A 374 -15.27 7.71 1.37
N ASN A 375 -16.49 7.76 0.83
CA ASN A 375 -16.79 8.64 -0.30
C ASN A 375 -16.70 10.11 0.13
N THR A 376 -17.49 10.52 1.12
CA THR A 376 -17.44 11.85 1.71
C THR A 376 -17.60 11.77 3.23
N ILE A 377 -17.20 12.84 3.94
CA ILE A 377 -17.36 12.91 5.38
C ILE A 377 -17.92 14.26 5.84
N ILE A 378 -18.90 14.19 6.73
CA ILE A 378 -19.42 15.34 7.48
C ILE A 378 -18.99 15.17 8.93
N MET A 379 -18.30 16.16 9.48
CA MET A 379 -17.90 16.22 10.89
C MET A 379 -18.74 17.27 11.61
N ASN A 380 -19.60 16.80 12.53
CA ASN A 380 -20.48 17.66 13.31
C ASN A 380 -20.09 17.58 14.78
N SER A 381 -19.91 18.70 15.46
CA SER A 381 -19.74 18.79 16.93
C SER A 381 -18.91 17.65 17.55
N ALA A 382 -17.94 17.14 16.78
CA ALA A 382 -17.13 16.02 17.18
C ALA A 382 -15.93 16.49 17.99
N ASN A 383 -15.68 15.86 19.14
CA ASN A 383 -14.38 15.99 19.82
C ASN A 383 -13.63 14.66 19.60
N TRP A 384 -12.85 14.61 18.54
CA TRP A 384 -12.30 13.39 18.02
C TRP A 384 -10.78 13.36 18.09
N LYS A 385 -10.25 12.50 18.93
CA LYS A 385 -8.84 12.14 18.93
C LYS A 385 -8.69 10.92 18.02
N ILE A 386 -7.89 11.05 16.98
CA ILE A 386 -7.67 9.98 16.01
C ILE A 386 -6.18 9.71 15.88
N GLU A 387 -5.82 8.45 15.84
CA GLU A 387 -4.47 7.97 15.54
C GLU A 387 -4.55 6.97 14.38
N PRO A 388 -3.56 6.94 13.49
CA PRO A 388 -3.53 5.96 12.41
C PRO A 388 -3.56 4.54 12.96
N TYR A 389 -4.33 3.67 12.31
CA TYR A 389 -4.33 2.26 12.65
C TYR A 389 -3.06 1.60 12.07
N SER A 390 -2.33 0.91 12.93
CA SER A 390 -1.04 0.29 12.56
C SER A 390 -1.17 -1.09 11.91
N GLY A 391 -2.38 -1.65 11.79
CA GLY A 391 -2.62 -2.97 11.18
C GLY A 391 -2.51 -2.91 9.66
N ALA A 392 -1.88 -3.92 9.07
CA ALA A 392 -1.67 -4.00 7.62
C ALA A 392 -2.91 -4.44 6.81
N GLY A 393 -4.01 -4.75 7.50
CA GLY A 393 -5.16 -5.38 6.86
C GLY A 393 -4.97 -6.91 6.68
N PRO A 394 -5.91 -7.58 6.01
CA PRO A 394 -5.75 -8.97 5.63
C PRO A 394 -4.50 -9.10 4.77
N ALA A 395 -3.73 -10.18 4.97
CA ALA A 395 -2.54 -10.43 4.15
C ALA A 395 -2.95 -10.36 2.69
N ALA A 396 -2.45 -9.34 2.00
CA ALA A 396 -2.74 -9.19 0.58
C ALA A 396 -2.15 -10.41 -0.13
N THR A 397 -2.97 -11.13 -0.88
CA THR A 397 -2.49 -12.06 -1.91
C THR A 397 -1.83 -11.31 -3.08
N SER A 398 -1.74 -10.01 -3.00
CA SER A 398 -1.16 -9.07 -3.95
C SER A 398 0.31 -8.82 -3.62
N GLY A 399 1.13 -8.57 -4.61
CA GLY A 399 2.55 -8.26 -4.49
C GLY A 399 2.90 -7.18 -3.45
N LEU A 400 4.16 -6.94 -3.27
CA LEU A 400 4.67 -5.97 -2.28
C LEU A 400 4.06 -4.58 -2.52
N SER A 401 3.51 -3.97 -1.49
CA SER A 401 3.03 -2.58 -1.58
C SER A 401 4.22 -1.63 -1.64
N ASN A 402 4.21 -0.72 -2.63
CA ASN A 402 5.28 0.27 -2.85
C ASN A 402 6.69 -0.34 -2.74
N PRO A 403 7.05 -1.29 -3.61
CA PRO A 403 8.33 -1.97 -3.53
C PRO A 403 9.48 -0.97 -3.69
N ARG A 404 10.49 -1.11 -2.83
CA ARG A 404 11.73 -0.32 -2.90
C ARG A 404 12.94 -1.23 -2.91
N ILE A 405 13.99 -0.79 -3.57
CA ILE A 405 15.28 -1.46 -3.54
C ILE A 405 15.94 -1.18 -2.20
N LEU A 406 16.42 -2.23 -1.54
CA LEU A 406 17.30 -2.13 -0.38
C LEU A 406 18.76 -2.09 -0.89
N ARG A 407 19.49 -1.07 -0.55
CA ARG A 407 20.94 -0.93 -0.84
C ARG A 407 21.75 -1.03 0.42
#